data_03a21f2ed8abbdc8d8e1a8a17b03f67b
#
_entry.id   03a21f2ed8abbdc8d8e1a8a17b03f67b
#
_cell.length_a   1.000
_cell.length_b   1.000
_cell.length_c   1.000
_cell.angle_alpha   90.00
_cell.angle_beta   90.00
_cell.angle_gamma   90.00
#
_symmetry.space_group_name_H-M   'P 1'
#
loop_
_entity.id
_entity.type
_entity.pdbx_description
1 polymer ?
#
loop_
_entity_poly.entity_id
_entity_poly.type
_entity_poly.pdbx_seq_one_letter_code
_entity_poly.pdbx_strand_id
1 'polypeptide(L)'
;MLSSTLLCQNPLQEFDTTLERLFTFASWADKFDGAVHQAPIRANTIALNEPVGVMGVICPDLAPLASFITLIAAALCQGNRLIVIPSENFPLPAVDMYQIFETSDVPGASINIVTGKHDELITTLSEHNSVDGIWNFGDSKYETEIDRASVSNLKQIWTINGNKVNWISSVSY
;
A
#
# COMPACT_ATOMS: atom_id res chain seq x y z
N MET A 1 10.77 -24.63 -12.68
CA MET A 1 9.30 -24.69 -12.91
C MET A 1 8.66 -23.96 -11.74
N LEU A 2 8.62 -22.63 -11.79
CA LEU A 2 7.83 -21.83 -10.84
C LEU A 2 6.38 -21.94 -11.28
N SER A 3 5.61 -22.47 -10.41
CA SER A 3 4.23 -22.88 -10.56
C SER A 3 3.36 -21.74 -11.09
N SER A 4 2.60 -22.03 -12.14
CA SER A 4 1.48 -21.25 -12.69
C SER A 4 0.38 -20.91 -11.66
N THR A 5 0.64 -21.11 -10.39
CA THR A 5 -0.30 -20.92 -9.27
C THR A 5 -0.29 -19.50 -8.71
N LEU A 6 0.70 -18.67 -9.04
CA LEU A 6 0.85 -17.30 -8.53
C LEU A 6 0.18 -16.24 -9.41
N LEU A 7 -0.07 -16.54 -10.67
CA LEU A 7 -0.85 -15.69 -11.55
C LEU A 7 -2.33 -15.84 -11.22
N CYS A 8 -3.05 -14.75 -11.18
CA CYS A 8 -4.51 -14.79 -11.08
C CYS A 8 -5.07 -15.71 -12.18
N GLN A 9 -5.81 -16.75 -11.78
CA GLN A 9 -6.37 -17.72 -12.71
C GLN A 9 -7.40 -17.10 -13.69
N ASN A 10 -7.88 -15.89 -13.37
CA ASN A 10 -8.82 -15.16 -14.20
C ASN A 10 -8.43 -13.67 -14.24
N PRO A 11 -7.72 -13.22 -15.29
CA PRO A 11 -7.31 -11.83 -15.46
C PRO A 11 -8.47 -10.82 -15.50
N LEU A 12 -9.63 -11.22 -16.03
CA LEU A 12 -10.82 -10.38 -16.06
C LEU A 12 -11.36 -10.13 -14.64
N GLN A 13 -11.37 -11.17 -13.81
CA GLN A 13 -11.81 -11.03 -12.43
C GLN A 13 -10.84 -10.16 -11.63
N GLU A 14 -9.54 -10.27 -11.87
CA GLU A 14 -8.55 -9.38 -11.24
C GLU A 14 -8.77 -7.93 -11.63
N PHE A 15 -9.03 -7.68 -12.91
CA PHE A 15 -9.34 -6.35 -13.42
C PHE A 15 -10.62 -5.77 -12.83
N ASP A 16 -11.71 -6.53 -12.81
CA ASP A 16 -12.98 -6.11 -12.22
C ASP A 16 -12.83 -5.78 -10.74
N THR A 17 -12.12 -6.65 -9.99
CA THR A 17 -11.80 -6.40 -8.57
C THR A 17 -10.97 -5.13 -8.39
N THR A 18 -10.03 -4.87 -9.28
CA THR A 18 -9.20 -3.67 -9.24
C THR A 18 -10.05 -2.41 -9.38
N LEU A 19 -10.99 -2.38 -10.33
CA LEU A 19 -11.92 -1.27 -10.49
C LEU A 19 -12.82 -1.09 -9.27
N GLU A 20 -13.37 -2.18 -8.73
CA GLU A 20 -14.19 -2.15 -7.51
C GLU A 20 -13.41 -1.55 -6.33
N ARG A 21 -12.14 -1.91 -6.16
CA ARG A 21 -11.26 -1.35 -5.12
C ARG A 21 -11.04 0.14 -5.28
N LEU A 22 -10.76 0.60 -6.49
CA LEU A 22 -10.60 2.04 -6.75
C LEU A 22 -11.85 2.82 -6.37
N PHE A 23 -13.04 2.38 -6.80
CA PHE A 23 -14.30 3.00 -6.40
C PHE A 23 -14.55 2.95 -4.90
N THR A 24 -14.25 1.83 -4.27
CA THR A 24 -14.41 1.65 -2.84
C THR A 24 -13.55 2.66 -2.06
N PHE A 25 -12.25 2.73 -2.31
CA PHE A 25 -11.37 3.64 -1.60
C PHE A 25 -11.60 5.11 -1.95
N ALA A 26 -11.98 5.42 -3.21
CA ALA A 26 -12.42 6.76 -3.57
C ALA A 26 -13.66 7.19 -2.77
N SER A 27 -14.60 6.27 -2.57
CA SER A 27 -15.79 6.53 -1.74
C SER A 27 -15.47 6.64 -0.24
N TRP A 28 -14.40 6.04 0.22
CA TRP A 28 -13.96 6.12 1.62
C TRP A 28 -13.15 7.38 1.93
N ALA A 29 -12.54 8.02 0.94
CA ALA A 29 -11.66 9.17 1.12
C ALA A 29 -12.32 10.34 1.88
N ASP A 30 -13.63 10.50 1.77
CA ASP A 30 -14.42 11.52 2.46
C ASP A 30 -15.20 11.02 3.68
N LYS A 31 -15.02 9.76 4.08
CA LYS A 31 -15.82 9.11 5.16
C LYS A 31 -15.05 8.84 6.44
N PHE A 32 -13.76 9.13 6.47
CA PHE A 32 -12.96 9.02 7.68
C PHE A 32 -13.13 10.28 8.53
N ASP A 33 -14.22 10.32 9.27
CA ASP A 33 -14.53 11.44 10.14
C ASP A 33 -13.62 11.49 11.37
N GLY A 34 -13.38 12.71 11.85
CA GLY A 34 -12.82 12.92 13.17
C GLY A 34 -13.87 12.70 14.27
N ALA A 35 -13.46 12.84 15.51
CA ALA A 35 -14.34 12.74 16.66
C ALA A 35 -14.24 14.01 17.52
N VAL A 36 -15.38 14.42 18.10
CA VAL A 36 -15.42 15.49 19.11
C VAL A 36 -15.58 14.83 20.49
N HIS A 37 -14.64 15.09 21.38
CA HIS A 37 -14.63 14.55 22.72
C HIS A 37 -14.98 15.64 23.74
N GLN A 38 -15.74 15.27 24.77
CA GLN A 38 -15.92 16.12 25.93
C GLN A 38 -14.67 16.06 26.83
N ALA A 39 -14.10 17.24 27.07
CA ALA A 39 -13.06 17.39 28.09
C ALA A 39 -13.64 17.93 29.40
N PRO A 40 -13.03 17.61 30.55
CA PRO A 40 -13.51 18.12 31.86
C PRO A 40 -13.28 19.64 32.03
N ILE A 41 -12.75 20.30 31.03
CA ILE A 41 -12.54 21.75 30.95
C ILE A 41 -13.51 22.37 29.93
N ARG A 42 -13.71 23.69 29.99
CA ARG A 42 -14.55 24.41 29.01
C ARG A 42 -13.79 24.55 27.68
N ALA A 43 -13.57 23.43 27.00
CA ALA A 43 -12.93 23.37 25.71
C ALA A 43 -13.51 22.23 24.86
N ASN A 44 -13.44 22.37 23.55
CA ASN A 44 -13.74 21.29 22.61
C ASN A 44 -12.43 20.57 22.26
N THR A 45 -12.41 19.26 22.47
CA THR A 45 -11.32 18.40 22.03
C THR A 45 -11.73 17.73 20.74
N ILE A 46 -10.98 17.96 19.68
CA ILE A 46 -11.25 17.39 18.35
C ILE A 46 -10.12 16.42 18.02
N ALA A 47 -10.49 15.18 17.72
CA ALA A 47 -9.57 14.19 17.15
C ALA A 47 -9.73 14.20 15.63
N LEU A 48 -8.67 14.46 14.89
CA LEU A 48 -8.62 14.43 13.42
C LEU A 48 -7.73 13.29 12.96
N ASN A 49 -8.12 12.63 11.87
CA ASN A 49 -7.25 11.66 11.21
C ASN A 49 -6.23 12.43 10.38
N GLU A 50 -4.96 12.11 10.54
CA GLU A 50 -3.86 12.69 9.80
C GLU A 50 -3.09 11.59 9.05
N PRO A 51 -2.49 11.87 7.90
CA PRO A 51 -1.65 10.91 7.20
C PRO A 51 -0.41 10.55 8.06
N VAL A 52 0.05 9.33 7.93
CA VAL A 52 1.33 8.88 8.53
C VAL A 52 2.49 9.68 7.95
N GLY A 53 2.42 9.97 6.64
CA GLY A 53 3.46 10.70 5.93
C GLY A 53 3.92 9.96 4.68
N VAL A 54 5.22 9.68 4.58
CA VAL A 54 5.80 8.89 3.48
C VAL A 54 5.78 7.41 3.86
N MET A 55 5.05 6.64 3.07
CA MET A 55 4.90 5.20 3.30
C MET A 55 5.60 4.37 2.23
N GLY A 56 6.42 3.42 2.67
CA GLY A 56 6.93 2.36 1.84
C GLY A 56 5.93 1.21 1.74
N VAL A 57 5.60 0.78 0.54
CA VAL A 57 4.65 -0.33 0.30
C VAL A 57 5.34 -1.41 -0.51
N ILE A 58 5.43 -2.60 0.04
CA ILE A 58 6.03 -3.76 -0.62
C ILE A 58 4.90 -4.70 -1.02
N CYS A 59 4.71 -4.88 -2.33
CA CYS A 59 3.61 -5.66 -2.88
C CYS A 59 3.97 -7.16 -3.00
N PRO A 60 2.97 -8.05 -2.89
CA PRO A 60 3.13 -9.47 -3.12
C PRO A 60 3.16 -9.81 -4.61
N ASP A 61 3.55 -11.05 -4.93
CA ASP A 61 3.48 -11.58 -6.30
C ASP A 61 2.08 -12.08 -6.68
N LEU A 62 1.23 -12.35 -5.68
CA LEU A 62 -0.13 -12.84 -5.91
C LEU A 62 -1.07 -11.69 -6.31
N ALA A 63 -1.78 -11.88 -7.43
CA ALA A 63 -2.69 -10.89 -7.99
C ALA A 63 -2.01 -9.50 -8.12
N PRO A 64 -0.98 -9.38 -8.97
CA PRO A 64 -0.05 -8.24 -8.95
C PRO A 64 -0.71 -6.89 -9.24
N LEU A 65 -1.78 -6.85 -10.02
CA LEU A 65 -2.55 -5.63 -10.28
C LEU A 65 -3.50 -5.30 -9.12
N ALA A 66 -4.29 -6.29 -8.68
CA ALA A 66 -5.30 -6.06 -7.64
C ALA A 66 -4.67 -5.76 -6.28
N SER A 67 -3.58 -6.47 -5.91
CA SER A 67 -2.86 -6.19 -4.67
C SER A 67 -2.21 -4.81 -4.69
N PHE A 68 -1.54 -4.46 -5.79
CA PHE A 68 -0.90 -3.17 -5.99
C PHE A 68 -1.90 -2.02 -5.83
N ILE A 69 -3.01 -2.07 -6.58
CA ILE A 69 -4.03 -1.02 -6.53
C ILE A 69 -4.73 -0.95 -5.17
N THR A 70 -5.04 -2.09 -4.55
CA THR A 70 -5.66 -2.13 -3.23
C THR A 70 -4.79 -1.41 -2.19
N LEU A 71 -3.50 -1.71 -2.15
CA LEU A 71 -2.57 -1.13 -1.19
C LEU A 71 -2.36 0.37 -1.42
N ILE A 72 -2.18 0.78 -2.67
CA ILE A 72 -2.01 2.18 -3.04
C ILE A 72 -3.27 2.98 -2.70
N ALA A 73 -4.43 2.53 -3.13
CA ALA A 73 -5.69 3.24 -2.92
C ALA A 73 -6.01 3.38 -1.43
N ALA A 74 -5.78 2.34 -0.64
CA ALA A 74 -5.96 2.37 0.82
C ALA A 74 -5.05 3.41 1.50
N ALA A 75 -3.80 3.51 1.08
CA ALA A 75 -2.86 4.46 1.68
C ALA A 75 -3.09 5.90 1.20
N LEU A 76 -3.43 6.08 -0.10
CA LEU A 76 -3.69 7.40 -0.67
C LEU A 76 -4.96 8.05 -0.14
N CYS A 77 -6.03 7.28 0.10
CA CYS A 77 -7.29 7.84 0.60
C CYS A 77 -7.14 8.52 1.98
N GLN A 78 -6.07 8.24 2.70
CA GLN A 78 -5.69 8.90 3.97
C GLN A 78 -4.66 10.03 3.78
N GLY A 79 -4.32 10.41 2.53
CA GLY A 79 -3.41 11.51 2.25
C GLY A 79 -1.91 11.18 2.35
N ASN A 80 -1.53 9.92 2.43
CA ASN A 80 -0.13 9.51 2.46
C ASN A 80 0.56 9.67 1.11
N ARG A 81 1.88 9.80 1.10
CA ARG A 81 2.74 9.71 -0.07
C ARG A 81 3.41 8.36 -0.11
N LEU A 82 3.54 7.78 -1.30
CA LEU A 82 3.91 6.38 -1.43
C LEU A 82 5.21 6.19 -2.20
N ILE A 83 6.05 5.30 -1.67
CA ILE A 83 7.14 4.65 -2.38
C ILE A 83 6.75 3.18 -2.49
N VAL A 84 6.42 2.73 -3.69
CA VAL A 84 5.86 1.40 -3.90
C VAL A 84 6.86 0.52 -4.60
N ILE A 85 7.16 -0.62 -3.99
CA ILE A 85 7.94 -1.70 -4.59
C ILE A 85 6.93 -2.75 -5.06
N PRO A 86 6.61 -2.81 -6.37
CA PRO A 86 5.66 -3.77 -6.91
C PRO A 86 6.20 -5.20 -6.85
N SER A 87 5.40 -6.17 -7.29
CA SER A 87 5.83 -7.56 -7.45
C SER A 87 7.16 -7.66 -8.18
N GLU A 88 8.10 -8.42 -7.63
CA GLU A 88 9.41 -8.66 -8.27
C GLU A 88 9.26 -9.47 -9.56
N ASN A 89 8.35 -10.46 -9.54
CA ASN A 89 8.15 -11.35 -10.67
C ASN A 89 7.24 -10.77 -11.77
N PHE A 90 6.32 -9.87 -11.40
CA PHE A 90 5.30 -9.31 -12.29
C PHE A 90 5.18 -7.79 -12.16
N PRO A 91 6.23 -7.00 -12.46
CA PRO A 91 6.23 -5.55 -12.25
C PRO A 91 5.42 -4.77 -13.30
N LEU A 92 5.18 -5.36 -14.49
CA LEU A 92 4.58 -4.65 -15.62
C LEU A 92 3.21 -4.04 -15.34
N PRO A 93 2.24 -4.72 -14.66
CA PRO A 93 0.95 -4.11 -14.35
C PRO A 93 1.07 -2.82 -13.54
N ALA A 94 2.02 -2.75 -12.62
CA ALA A 94 2.26 -1.55 -11.82
C ALA A 94 2.86 -0.41 -12.65
N VAL A 95 3.77 -0.73 -13.58
CA VAL A 95 4.39 0.25 -14.47
C VAL A 95 3.38 0.81 -15.46
N ASP A 96 2.50 -0.03 -16.02
CA ASP A 96 1.45 0.40 -16.94
C ASP A 96 0.44 1.35 -16.25
N MET A 97 0.16 1.15 -14.97
CA MET A 97 -0.69 2.03 -14.19
C MET A 97 -0.14 3.44 -14.03
N TYR A 98 1.17 3.64 -14.16
CA TYR A 98 1.79 4.96 -14.06
C TYR A 98 1.22 5.95 -15.09
N GLN A 99 1.02 5.49 -16.33
CA GLN A 99 0.40 6.34 -17.37
C GLN A 99 -1.03 6.76 -16.99
N ILE A 100 -1.78 5.88 -16.35
CA ILE A 100 -3.14 6.19 -15.88
C ILE A 100 -3.10 7.23 -14.77
N PHE A 101 -2.18 7.09 -13.80
CA PHE A 101 -2.03 8.07 -12.72
C PHE A 101 -1.64 9.44 -13.25
N GLU A 102 -0.71 9.52 -14.22
CA GLU A 102 -0.26 10.77 -14.82
C GLU A 102 -1.37 11.49 -15.58
N THR A 103 -2.26 10.75 -16.25
CA THR A 103 -3.38 11.31 -17.02
C THR A 103 -4.64 11.55 -16.21
N SER A 104 -4.69 11.10 -14.93
CA SER A 104 -5.87 11.18 -14.06
C SER A 104 -5.77 12.25 -12.98
N ASP A 105 -4.98 13.29 -13.20
CA ASP A 105 -4.76 14.40 -12.25
C ASP A 105 -4.25 13.97 -10.85
N VAL A 106 -3.66 12.78 -10.72
CA VAL A 106 -2.99 12.38 -9.48
C VAL A 106 -1.81 13.31 -9.25
N PRO A 107 -1.71 13.97 -8.08
CA PRO A 107 -0.64 14.92 -7.85
C PRO A 107 0.73 14.28 -8.02
N GLY A 108 1.63 14.96 -8.72
CA GLY A 108 3.00 14.48 -8.91
C GLY A 108 3.67 14.13 -7.58
N ALA A 109 4.48 13.07 -7.58
CA ALA A 109 5.17 12.51 -6.42
C ALA A 109 4.26 11.95 -5.29
N SER A 110 2.95 11.80 -5.52
CA SER A 110 2.08 11.08 -4.59
C SER A 110 2.32 9.58 -4.62
N ILE A 111 2.64 9.04 -5.80
CA ILE A 111 2.96 7.62 -6.01
C ILE A 111 4.29 7.54 -6.74
N ASN A 112 5.27 6.89 -6.12
CA ASN A 112 6.58 6.65 -6.71
C ASN A 112 6.78 5.13 -6.83
N ILE A 113 6.87 4.61 -8.04
CA ILE A 113 7.01 3.19 -8.30
C ILE A 113 8.50 2.88 -8.53
N VAL A 114 9.06 1.98 -7.73
CA VAL A 114 10.46 1.56 -7.81
C VAL A 114 10.52 0.06 -8.06
N THR A 115 10.89 -0.32 -9.26
CA THR A 115 11.03 -1.72 -9.67
C THR A 115 12.45 -2.22 -9.46
N GLY A 116 12.60 -3.47 -9.03
CA GLY A 116 13.91 -4.10 -8.84
C GLY A 116 13.81 -5.32 -7.93
N LYS A 117 14.95 -5.82 -7.51
CA LYS A 117 15.02 -6.95 -6.58
C LYS A 117 14.60 -6.51 -5.18
N HIS A 118 13.70 -7.25 -4.59
CA HIS A 118 13.22 -6.98 -3.24
C HIS A 118 14.34 -7.01 -2.22
N ASP A 119 15.29 -7.94 -2.31
CA ASP A 119 16.43 -8.06 -1.39
C ASP A 119 17.27 -6.76 -1.30
N GLU A 120 17.40 -6.01 -2.41
CA GLU A 120 18.19 -4.78 -2.45
C GLU A 120 17.36 -3.54 -2.05
N LEU A 121 16.10 -3.48 -2.52
CA LEU A 121 15.25 -2.31 -2.33
C LEU A 121 14.70 -2.21 -0.93
N ILE A 122 14.34 -3.33 -0.30
CA ILE A 122 13.70 -3.38 1.02
C ILE A 122 14.66 -2.86 2.10
N THR A 123 15.92 -3.26 2.07
CA THR A 123 16.92 -2.75 3.01
C THR A 123 17.06 -1.24 2.91
N THR A 124 17.22 -0.72 1.69
CA THR A 124 17.33 0.72 1.44
C THR A 124 16.09 1.49 1.91
N LEU A 125 14.89 0.98 1.60
CA LEU A 125 13.63 1.58 2.02
C LEU A 125 13.49 1.60 3.54
N SER A 126 13.87 0.50 4.20
CA SER A 126 13.74 0.33 5.65
C SER A 126 14.71 1.21 6.44
N GLU A 127 15.91 1.46 5.91
CA GLU A 127 16.91 2.32 6.54
C GLU A 127 16.66 3.82 6.29
N HIS A 128 15.83 4.17 5.29
CA HIS A 128 15.66 5.56 4.88
C HIS A 128 14.92 6.39 5.92
N ASN A 129 15.56 7.41 6.47
CA ASN A 129 15.01 8.22 7.56
C ASN A 129 13.74 9.03 7.23
N SER A 130 13.52 9.35 5.96
CA SER A 130 12.31 10.09 5.52
C SER A 130 11.12 9.19 5.18
N VAL A 131 11.20 7.90 5.48
CA VAL A 131 10.08 6.96 5.40
C VAL A 131 9.50 6.81 6.79
N ASP A 132 8.23 7.15 6.96
CA ASP A 132 7.54 7.18 8.25
C ASP A 132 6.84 5.87 8.57
N GLY A 133 6.44 5.11 7.56
CA GLY A 133 5.80 3.82 7.72
C GLY A 133 6.13 2.83 6.62
N ILE A 134 6.04 1.53 6.92
CA ILE A 134 6.25 0.44 5.97
C ILE A 134 5.11 -0.55 6.05
N TRP A 135 4.48 -0.80 4.91
CA TRP A 135 3.56 -1.90 4.70
C TRP A 135 4.25 -3.01 3.91
N ASN A 136 4.58 -4.10 4.58
CA ASN A 136 5.17 -5.27 3.93
C ASN A 136 4.09 -6.33 3.67
N PHE A 137 3.68 -6.44 2.42
CA PHE A 137 2.81 -7.51 1.91
C PHE A 137 3.56 -8.48 0.99
N GLY A 138 4.87 -8.35 0.88
CA GLY A 138 5.74 -9.28 0.18
C GLY A 138 5.96 -10.58 0.94
N ASP A 139 7.16 -11.13 0.83
CA ASP A 139 7.55 -12.35 1.55
C ASP A 139 7.81 -12.04 3.03
N SER A 140 7.29 -12.91 3.92
CA SER A 140 7.53 -12.82 5.36
C SER A 140 8.99 -12.98 5.77
N LYS A 141 9.86 -13.48 4.88
CA LYS A 141 11.31 -13.58 5.14
C LYS A 141 11.96 -12.24 5.46
N TYR A 142 11.38 -11.14 4.98
CA TYR A 142 11.91 -9.79 5.18
C TYR A 142 11.49 -9.13 6.50
N GLU A 143 10.55 -9.72 7.24
CA GLU A 143 9.98 -9.13 8.46
C GLU A 143 11.06 -8.74 9.47
N THR A 144 11.94 -9.67 9.83
CA THR A 144 13.01 -9.43 10.80
C THR A 144 14.00 -8.35 10.35
N GLU A 145 14.28 -8.28 9.05
CA GLU A 145 15.17 -7.28 8.47
C GLU A 145 14.55 -5.89 8.51
N ILE A 146 13.27 -5.77 8.10
CA ILE A 146 12.51 -4.52 8.14
C ILE A 146 12.42 -4.01 9.58
N ASP A 147 12.06 -4.87 10.53
CA ASP A 147 11.95 -4.51 11.94
C ASP A 147 13.28 -3.94 12.46
N ARG A 148 14.38 -4.63 12.19
CA ARG A 148 15.72 -4.21 12.64
C ARG A 148 16.17 -2.89 12.02
N ALA A 149 15.99 -2.72 10.72
CA ALA A 149 16.40 -1.54 9.97
C ALA A 149 15.57 -0.30 10.34
N SER A 150 14.32 -0.50 10.74
CA SER A 150 13.37 0.59 11.04
C SER A 150 13.46 1.17 12.44
N VAL A 151 14.29 0.61 13.32
CA VAL A 151 14.41 1.06 14.73
C VAL A 151 14.92 2.50 14.83
N SER A 152 15.73 2.95 13.87
CA SER A 152 16.45 4.24 13.95
C SER A 152 15.53 5.46 14.00
N ASN A 153 14.34 5.40 13.40
CA ASN A 153 13.38 6.51 13.30
C ASN A 153 11.95 6.16 13.71
N LEU A 154 11.74 5.06 14.44
CA LEU A 154 10.44 4.64 14.97
C LEU A 154 9.35 4.51 13.91
N LYS A 155 9.66 3.94 12.75
CA LYS A 155 8.67 3.71 11.68
C LYS A 155 7.48 2.88 12.14
N GLN A 156 6.31 3.19 11.61
CA GLN A 156 5.14 2.34 11.76
C GLN A 156 5.23 1.17 10.78
N ILE A 157 5.29 -0.05 11.30
CA ILE A 157 5.46 -1.26 10.46
C ILE A 157 4.20 -2.12 10.53
N TRP A 158 3.74 -2.56 9.38
CA TRP A 158 2.68 -3.54 9.26
C TRP A 158 3.10 -4.63 8.26
N THR A 159 3.31 -5.84 8.76
CA THR A 159 3.74 -7.00 7.96
C THR A 159 2.67 -8.05 7.90
N ILE A 160 2.29 -8.45 6.70
CA ILE A 160 1.40 -9.57 6.40
C ILE A 160 1.96 -10.30 5.19
N ASN A 161 1.98 -11.62 5.21
CA ASN A 161 2.31 -12.40 4.02
C ASN A 161 1.18 -12.27 2.97
N GLY A 162 1.35 -11.36 2.03
CA GLY A 162 0.37 -11.04 1.00
C GLY A 162 0.09 -12.18 0.02
N ASN A 163 1.02 -13.14 -0.10
CA ASN A 163 0.81 -14.35 -0.91
C ASN A 163 -0.21 -15.33 -0.29
N LYS A 164 -0.65 -15.08 0.95
CA LYS A 164 -1.72 -15.83 1.63
C LYS A 164 -3.03 -15.06 1.70
N VAL A 165 -3.06 -13.82 1.24
CA VAL A 165 -4.26 -12.95 1.23
C VAL A 165 -5.09 -13.25 -0.02
N ASN A 166 -6.40 -13.33 0.12
CA ASN A 166 -7.29 -13.41 -1.03
C ASN A 166 -7.58 -12.00 -1.57
N TRP A 167 -6.78 -11.54 -2.51
CA TRP A 167 -6.90 -10.21 -3.11
C TRP A 167 -8.13 -10.04 -4.01
N ILE A 168 -8.74 -11.15 -4.44
CA ILE A 168 -9.87 -11.17 -5.40
C ILE A 168 -11.22 -11.31 -4.68
N SER A 169 -11.23 -11.47 -3.35
CA SER A 169 -12.49 -11.50 -2.61
C SER A 169 -13.18 -10.12 -2.63
N SER A 170 -14.50 -10.13 -2.75
CA SER A 170 -15.29 -8.92 -2.51
C SER A 170 -15.01 -8.38 -1.11
N VAL A 171 -14.97 -7.05 -0.97
CA VAL A 171 -14.92 -6.41 0.35
C VAL A 171 -16.28 -6.67 1.00
N SER A 172 -16.32 -7.54 2.01
CA SER A 172 -17.48 -7.58 2.90
C SER A 172 -17.38 -6.35 3.82
N TYR A 173 -18.31 -5.44 3.66
CA TYR A 173 -18.51 -4.28 4.54
C TYR A 173 -19.05 -4.71 5.90
#